data_551c6bca6a0b4687e22c4dc675f6ebc8
#
_entry.id   551c6bca6a0b4687e22c4dc675f6ebc8
#
_cell.length_a   1.000
_cell.length_b   1.000
_cell.length_c   1.000
_cell.angle_alpha   90.00
_cell.angle_beta   90.00
_cell.angle_gamma   90.00
#
_symmetry.space_group_name_H-M   'P 1'
#
loop_
_entity.id
_entity.type
_entity.pdbx_description
1 polymer ?
#
loop_
_entity_poly.entity_id
_entity_poly.type
_entity_poly.pdbx_seq_one_letter_code
_entity_poly.pdbx_strand_id
1 'polypeptide(L)'
;MHQKETENSPGPGVIPVYVFLDFDGVTHPWSESEDFRCLPVLEAVLRDYPETRVVIASDWRTLFSLPKLVARFSEDIRERVIDTTPAIFPRSPSELYGLREREARQWLAAKAPQASWVAIDDAPGNWPSRDRLVLTDFKQGFTEEDAGRLRRLLDGFRLGSSQS
;
A
#
# COMPACT_ATOMS: atom_id res chain seq x y z
N MET A 1 -15.07 -32.47 -3.52
CA MET A 1 -15.06 -30.99 -3.41
C MET A 1 -13.61 -30.55 -3.34
N HIS A 2 -13.04 -30.14 -4.46
CA HIS A 2 -11.76 -29.46 -4.43
C HIS A 2 -12.03 -28.00 -4.07
N GLN A 3 -11.67 -27.61 -2.84
CA GLN A 3 -11.47 -26.21 -2.56
C GLN A 3 -10.30 -25.77 -3.44
N LYS A 4 -10.56 -24.87 -4.39
CA LYS A 4 -9.49 -24.07 -4.99
C LYS A 4 -8.92 -23.24 -3.84
N GLU A 5 -7.83 -23.71 -3.26
CA GLU A 5 -6.92 -22.83 -2.58
C GLU A 5 -6.48 -21.81 -3.62
N THR A 6 -6.97 -20.60 -3.46
CA THR A 6 -6.49 -19.46 -4.27
C THR A 6 -5.03 -19.30 -3.91
N GLU A 7 -4.16 -19.78 -4.79
CA GLU A 7 -2.72 -19.56 -4.72
C GLU A 7 -2.44 -18.07 -4.88
N ASN A 8 -2.66 -17.30 -3.83
CA ASN A 8 -2.24 -15.91 -3.77
C ASN A 8 -0.88 -15.78 -3.06
N SER A 9 -0.16 -16.88 -2.95
CA SER A 9 1.20 -16.88 -2.46
C SER A 9 2.14 -16.57 -3.62
N PRO A 10 3.11 -15.66 -3.43
CA PRO A 10 4.21 -15.53 -4.37
C PRO A 10 4.86 -16.91 -4.53
N GLY A 11 5.28 -17.26 -5.76
CA GLY A 11 5.91 -18.54 -6.04
C GLY A 11 7.07 -18.84 -5.09
N PRO A 12 7.50 -20.10 -4.97
CA PRO A 12 8.58 -20.46 -4.06
C PRO A 12 9.84 -19.64 -4.36
N GLY A 13 10.39 -18.98 -3.34
CA GLY A 13 11.58 -18.14 -3.43
C GLY A 13 11.32 -16.65 -3.67
N VAL A 14 10.06 -16.23 -3.88
CA VAL A 14 9.72 -14.79 -4.01
C VAL A 14 9.32 -14.23 -2.67
N ILE A 15 10.09 -13.25 -2.18
CA ILE A 15 9.80 -12.54 -0.92
C ILE A 15 8.84 -11.39 -1.24
N PRO A 16 7.63 -11.37 -0.67
CA PRO A 16 6.69 -10.31 -0.93
C PRO A 16 7.17 -8.97 -0.35
N VAL A 17 6.85 -7.89 -1.06
CA VAL A 17 6.99 -6.52 -0.59
C VAL A 17 5.60 -5.95 -0.39
N TYR A 18 5.33 -5.39 0.79
CA TYR A 18 4.02 -4.83 1.11
C TYR A 18 3.97 -3.34 0.81
N VAL A 19 2.89 -2.93 0.16
CA VAL A 19 2.60 -1.54 -0.17
C VAL A 19 1.42 -1.09 0.69
N PHE A 20 1.67 -0.23 1.66
CA PHE A 20 0.61 0.39 2.46
C PHE A 20 0.09 1.60 1.71
N LEU A 21 -1.16 1.54 1.31
CA LEU A 21 -1.75 2.46 0.35
C LEU A 21 -2.87 3.29 0.99
N ASP A 22 -2.72 4.61 0.95
CA ASP A 22 -3.80 5.56 1.20
C ASP A 22 -4.61 5.82 -0.09
N PHE A 23 -5.84 6.30 0.05
CA PHE A 23 -6.73 6.58 -1.09
C PHE A 23 -6.85 8.07 -1.37
N ASP A 24 -7.39 8.87 -0.45
CA ASP A 24 -7.59 10.30 -0.68
C ASP A 24 -6.24 11.01 -0.85
N GLY A 25 -6.08 11.76 -1.94
CA GLY A 25 -4.82 12.42 -2.27
C GLY A 25 -3.75 11.48 -2.85
N VAL A 26 -4.07 10.22 -3.12
CA VAL A 26 -3.19 9.20 -3.72
C VAL A 26 -3.83 8.58 -4.96
N THR A 27 -4.88 7.79 -4.80
CA THR A 27 -5.58 7.15 -5.94
C THR A 27 -6.41 8.14 -6.74
N HIS A 28 -6.71 9.29 -6.17
CA HIS A 28 -7.38 10.43 -6.78
C HIS A 28 -6.98 11.71 -6.02
N PRO A 29 -7.07 12.91 -6.65
CA PRO A 29 -6.88 14.18 -5.93
C PRO A 29 -7.87 14.33 -4.78
N TRP A 30 -7.41 14.90 -3.68
CA TRP A 30 -8.21 14.99 -2.44
C TRP A 30 -9.53 15.77 -2.62
N SER A 31 -9.53 16.82 -3.46
CA SER A 31 -10.70 17.67 -3.71
C SER A 31 -11.60 17.20 -4.84
N GLU A 32 -11.22 16.13 -5.53
CA GLU A 32 -11.95 15.61 -6.69
C GLU A 32 -12.93 14.52 -6.27
N SER A 33 -13.87 14.23 -7.17
CA SER A 33 -14.73 13.07 -7.00
C SER A 33 -13.89 11.79 -6.93
N GLU A 34 -14.36 10.83 -6.18
CA GLU A 34 -13.71 9.55 -5.90
C GLU A 34 -13.69 8.63 -7.13
N ASP A 35 -13.09 9.12 -8.22
CA ASP A 35 -13.04 8.44 -9.52
C ASP A 35 -11.83 7.51 -9.68
N PHE A 36 -10.90 7.54 -8.72
CA PHE A 36 -9.69 6.71 -8.74
C PHE A 36 -8.82 6.89 -9.98
N ARG A 37 -8.84 8.08 -10.59
CA ARG A 37 -8.18 8.36 -11.87
C ARG A 37 -6.66 8.19 -11.87
N CYS A 38 -6.02 8.23 -10.70
CA CYS A 38 -4.58 8.01 -10.56
C CYS A 38 -4.23 6.54 -10.34
N LEU A 39 -5.21 5.69 -10.07
CA LEU A 39 -4.98 4.27 -9.81
C LEU A 39 -4.31 3.53 -10.97
N PRO A 40 -4.65 3.79 -12.25
CA PRO A 40 -3.97 3.14 -13.37
C PRO A 40 -2.45 3.35 -13.40
N VAL A 41 -1.96 4.51 -12.97
CA VAL A 41 -0.51 4.81 -12.90
C VAL A 41 0.16 3.92 -11.85
N LEU A 42 -0.45 3.76 -10.70
CA LEU A 42 0.03 2.85 -9.66
C LEU A 42 -0.04 1.39 -10.11
N GLU A 43 -1.14 0.98 -10.71
CA GLU A 43 -1.33 -0.39 -11.16
C GLU A 43 -0.29 -0.81 -12.20
N ALA A 44 0.15 0.11 -13.06
CA ALA A 44 1.23 -0.14 -14.01
C ALA A 44 2.53 -0.53 -13.28
N VAL A 45 2.87 0.15 -12.19
CA VAL A 45 4.02 -0.22 -11.36
C VAL A 45 3.81 -1.60 -10.73
N LEU A 46 2.65 -1.85 -10.15
CA LEU A 46 2.37 -3.13 -9.50
C LEU A 46 2.49 -4.31 -10.46
N ARG A 47 2.13 -4.14 -11.74
CA ARG A 47 2.27 -5.18 -12.77
C ARG A 47 3.72 -5.52 -13.04
N ASP A 48 4.61 -4.52 -13.02
CA ASP A 48 6.05 -4.73 -13.23
C ASP A 48 6.76 -5.33 -12.00
N TYR A 49 6.09 -5.32 -10.85
CA TYR A 49 6.62 -5.85 -9.58
C TYR A 49 5.62 -6.87 -8.99
N PRO A 50 5.53 -8.06 -9.56
CA PRO A 50 4.54 -9.07 -9.16
C PRO A 50 4.71 -9.58 -7.72
N GLU A 51 5.85 -9.35 -7.10
CA GLU A 51 6.09 -9.63 -5.69
C GLU A 51 5.37 -8.68 -4.73
N THR A 52 4.81 -7.56 -5.21
CA THR A 52 4.11 -6.59 -4.35
C THR A 52 2.73 -7.08 -3.94
N ARG A 53 2.36 -6.76 -2.70
CA ARG A 53 1.02 -6.96 -2.15
C ARG A 53 0.55 -5.65 -1.53
N VAL A 54 -0.70 -5.29 -1.74
CA VAL A 54 -1.27 -4.05 -1.26
C VAL A 54 -2.05 -4.30 0.02
N VAL A 55 -1.75 -3.50 1.04
CA VAL A 55 -2.51 -3.41 2.28
C VAL A 55 -3.07 -1.99 2.38
N ILE A 56 -4.39 -1.87 2.46
CA ILE A 56 -5.04 -0.56 2.46
C ILE A 56 -4.90 0.09 3.83
N ALA A 57 -4.30 1.29 3.85
CA ALA A 57 -4.03 2.10 5.04
C ALA A 57 -4.79 3.43 4.98
N SER A 58 -5.99 3.42 4.46
CA SER A 58 -6.89 4.57 4.29
C SER A 58 -8.03 4.53 5.31
N ASP A 59 -8.56 5.69 5.66
CA ASP A 59 -9.78 5.80 6.47
C ASP A 59 -10.99 5.12 5.82
N TRP A 60 -10.97 4.94 4.51
CA TRP A 60 -12.01 4.19 3.80
C TRP A 60 -12.23 2.78 4.36
N ARG A 61 -11.20 2.17 4.96
CA ARG A 61 -11.31 0.84 5.57
C ARG A 61 -12.26 0.80 6.77
N THR A 62 -12.54 1.93 7.36
CA THR A 62 -13.51 2.05 8.48
C THR A 62 -14.94 2.21 7.99
N LEU A 63 -15.13 2.58 6.72
CA LEU A 63 -16.43 2.87 6.11
C LEU A 63 -16.89 1.75 5.17
N PHE A 64 -15.96 1.05 4.53
CA PHE A 64 -16.24 0.05 3.52
C PHE A 64 -15.53 -1.28 3.83
N SER A 65 -16.19 -2.38 3.48
CA SER A 65 -15.60 -3.71 3.57
C SER A 65 -14.43 -3.89 2.59
N LEU A 66 -13.52 -4.81 2.89
CA LEU A 66 -12.41 -5.13 2.00
C LEU A 66 -12.86 -5.49 0.59
N PRO A 67 -13.89 -6.35 0.35
CA PRO A 67 -14.37 -6.63 -0.99
C PRO A 67 -14.81 -5.40 -1.76
N LYS A 68 -15.43 -4.41 -1.13
CA LYS A 68 -15.83 -3.15 -1.77
C LYS A 68 -14.62 -2.30 -2.15
N LEU A 69 -13.59 -2.28 -1.30
CA LEU A 69 -12.35 -1.56 -1.59
C LEU A 69 -11.57 -2.22 -2.72
N VAL A 70 -11.47 -3.54 -2.70
CA VAL A 70 -10.80 -4.35 -3.74
C VAL A 70 -11.47 -4.15 -5.11
N ALA A 71 -12.79 -4.00 -5.15
CA ALA A 71 -13.55 -3.78 -6.40
C ALA A 71 -13.16 -2.50 -7.15
N ARG A 72 -12.47 -1.54 -6.50
CA ARG A 72 -11.96 -0.32 -7.14
C ARG A 72 -10.78 -0.57 -8.05
N PHE A 73 -10.03 -1.64 -7.81
CA PHE A 73 -8.85 -2.01 -8.58
C PHE A 73 -9.23 -2.76 -9.85
N SER A 74 -8.33 -2.75 -10.84
CA SER A 74 -8.46 -3.56 -12.05
C SER A 74 -8.48 -5.05 -11.68
N GLU A 75 -9.19 -5.84 -12.46
CA GLU A 75 -9.46 -7.26 -12.17
C GLU A 75 -8.17 -8.06 -11.93
N ASP A 76 -7.13 -7.81 -12.73
CA ASP A 76 -5.83 -8.49 -12.60
C ASP A 76 -5.02 -8.09 -11.36
N ILE A 77 -5.38 -6.97 -10.72
CA ILE A 77 -4.70 -6.46 -9.51
C ILE A 77 -5.43 -6.89 -8.22
N ARG A 78 -6.71 -7.16 -8.30
CA ARG A 78 -7.58 -7.42 -7.13
C ARG A 78 -7.05 -8.48 -6.18
N GLU A 79 -6.51 -9.58 -6.68
CA GLU A 79 -5.96 -10.66 -5.87
C GLU A 79 -4.75 -10.25 -5.05
N ARG A 80 -4.11 -9.15 -5.43
CA ARG A 80 -2.92 -8.62 -4.76
C ARG A 80 -3.25 -7.59 -3.69
N VAL A 81 -4.50 -7.15 -3.61
CA VAL A 81 -5.02 -6.30 -2.53
C VAL A 81 -5.55 -7.21 -1.44
N ILE A 82 -4.75 -7.46 -0.42
CA ILE A 82 -4.92 -8.62 0.46
C ILE A 82 -5.56 -8.31 1.80
N ASP A 83 -5.44 -7.07 2.30
CA ASP A 83 -5.89 -6.73 3.66
C ASP A 83 -6.02 -5.23 3.85
N THR A 84 -6.49 -4.85 5.01
CA THR A 84 -6.48 -3.49 5.53
C THR A 84 -5.68 -3.45 6.83
N THR A 85 -5.09 -2.31 7.17
CA THR A 85 -4.43 -2.14 8.47
C THR A 85 -5.45 -2.10 9.61
N PRO A 86 -5.07 -2.52 10.83
CA PRO A 86 -5.90 -2.28 12.01
C PRO A 86 -6.04 -0.79 12.28
N ALA A 87 -7.14 -0.37 12.89
CA ALA A 87 -7.35 1.00 13.30
C ALA A 87 -6.90 1.18 14.76
N ILE A 88 -5.93 2.07 14.97
CA ILE A 88 -5.52 2.51 16.30
C ILE A 88 -6.23 3.83 16.59
N PHE A 89 -6.95 3.89 17.71
CA PHE A 89 -7.64 5.12 18.11
C PHE A 89 -6.74 5.97 19.00
N PRO A 90 -6.32 7.17 18.52
CA PRO A 90 -5.45 8.03 19.31
C PRO A 90 -6.19 8.58 20.55
N ARG A 91 -5.49 8.64 21.68
CA ARG A 91 -6.01 9.16 22.94
C ARG A 91 -5.74 10.65 23.12
N SER A 92 -4.82 11.20 22.33
CA SER A 92 -4.42 12.60 22.38
C SER A 92 -3.98 13.06 20.99
N PRO A 93 -3.98 14.40 20.73
CA PRO A 93 -3.51 14.94 19.45
C PRO A 93 -2.05 14.55 19.11
N SER A 94 -1.19 14.39 20.11
CA SER A 94 0.21 13.98 19.89
C SER A 94 0.34 12.58 19.33
N GLU A 95 -0.62 11.69 19.59
CA GLU A 95 -0.64 10.32 19.06
C GLU A 95 -1.03 10.24 17.58
N LEU A 96 -1.49 11.35 16.99
CA LEU A 96 -1.76 11.41 15.55
C LEU A 96 -0.47 11.33 14.72
N TYR A 97 0.63 11.85 15.23
CA TYR A 97 1.91 11.74 14.55
C TYR A 97 2.35 10.28 14.45
N GLY A 98 2.68 9.85 13.25
CA GLY A 98 3.10 8.46 12.99
C GLY A 98 2.00 7.41 13.12
N LEU A 99 0.74 7.81 13.15
CA LEU A 99 -0.38 6.89 13.40
C LEU A 99 -0.46 5.78 12.35
N ARG A 100 -0.40 6.14 11.05
CA ARG A 100 -0.47 5.15 9.96
C ARG A 100 0.72 4.19 9.99
N GLU A 101 1.91 4.68 10.30
CA GLU A 101 3.07 3.80 10.42
C GLU A 101 2.93 2.83 11.58
N ARG A 102 2.40 3.25 12.73
CA ARG A 102 2.13 2.34 13.85
C ARG A 102 1.10 1.28 13.48
N GLU A 103 0.03 1.65 12.77
CA GLU A 103 -0.96 0.70 12.27
C GLU A 103 -0.33 -0.31 11.31
N ALA A 104 0.50 0.17 10.38
CA ALA A 104 1.22 -0.68 9.44
C ALA A 104 2.20 -1.63 10.16
N ARG A 105 2.95 -1.13 11.14
CA ARG A 105 3.88 -1.95 11.91
C ARG A 105 3.18 -2.99 12.76
N GLN A 106 2.00 -2.68 13.29
CA GLN A 106 1.18 -3.67 13.99
C GLN A 106 0.72 -4.78 13.03
N TRP A 107 0.30 -4.43 11.83
CA TRP A 107 -0.04 -5.40 10.80
C TRP A 107 1.15 -6.29 10.43
N LEU A 108 2.32 -5.67 10.19
CA LEU A 108 3.56 -6.39 9.85
C LEU A 108 3.97 -7.35 10.97
N ALA A 109 3.94 -6.93 12.21
CA ALA A 109 4.30 -7.77 13.35
C ALA A 109 3.41 -9.02 13.45
N ALA A 110 2.14 -8.89 13.10
CA ALA A 110 1.18 -10.00 13.14
C ALA A 110 1.26 -10.91 11.91
N LYS A 111 1.52 -10.37 10.72
CA LYS A 111 1.36 -11.06 9.43
C LYS A 111 2.67 -11.35 8.71
N ALA A 112 3.66 -10.46 8.82
CA ALA A 112 4.89 -10.53 8.04
C ALA A 112 6.05 -9.77 8.73
N PRO A 113 6.54 -10.24 9.90
CA PRO A 113 7.39 -9.43 10.78
C PRO A 113 8.73 -9.01 10.21
N GLN A 114 9.23 -9.69 9.16
CA GLN A 114 10.54 -9.41 8.56
C GLN A 114 10.43 -8.89 7.12
N ALA A 115 9.23 -8.54 6.67
CA ALA A 115 8.99 -8.15 5.30
C ALA A 115 9.51 -6.75 4.98
N SER A 116 9.95 -6.56 3.74
CA SER A 116 10.17 -5.24 3.16
C SER A 116 8.82 -4.57 2.89
N TRP A 117 8.77 -3.25 3.05
CA TRP A 117 7.55 -2.50 2.84
C TRP A 117 7.81 -1.07 2.41
N VAL A 118 6.85 -0.50 1.73
CA VAL A 118 6.75 0.92 1.38
C VAL A 118 5.37 1.44 1.74
N ALA A 119 5.25 2.75 1.90
CA ALA A 119 3.98 3.44 2.06
C ALA A 119 3.78 4.45 0.92
N ILE A 120 2.53 4.67 0.54
CA ILE A 120 2.13 5.72 -0.40
C ILE A 120 1.03 6.52 0.27
N ASP A 121 1.31 7.77 0.56
CA ASP A 121 0.41 8.65 1.33
C ASP A 121 0.72 10.11 0.97
N ASP A 122 -0.26 10.99 1.12
CA ASP A 122 -0.13 12.43 0.95
C ASP A 122 0.19 13.17 2.26
N ALA A 123 0.10 12.48 3.39
CA ALA A 123 0.28 13.05 4.73
C ALA A 123 1.60 12.60 5.36
N PRO A 124 2.66 13.41 5.28
CA PRO A 124 3.99 13.01 5.75
C PRO A 124 4.05 12.79 7.27
N GLY A 125 3.20 13.46 8.06
CA GLY A 125 3.10 13.25 9.50
C GLY A 125 2.66 11.86 9.92
N ASN A 126 2.07 11.09 9.03
CA ASN A 126 1.67 9.71 9.29
C ASN A 126 2.84 8.72 9.21
N TRP A 127 3.94 9.09 8.56
CA TRP A 127 5.03 8.19 8.24
C TRP A 127 6.40 8.77 8.61
N PRO A 128 6.85 8.62 9.86
CA PRO A 128 8.19 9.05 10.29
C PRO A 128 9.33 8.42 9.49
N SER A 129 9.16 7.17 9.04
CA SER A 129 10.15 6.47 8.19
C SER A 129 10.07 6.97 6.75
N ARG A 130 10.65 8.15 6.51
CA ARG A 130 10.59 8.87 5.21
C ARG A 130 11.27 8.13 4.07
N ASP A 131 12.26 7.33 4.35
CA ASP A 131 12.97 6.47 3.40
C ASP A 131 12.09 5.37 2.82
N ARG A 132 10.94 5.10 3.44
CA ARG A 132 9.95 4.11 2.98
C ARG A 132 8.68 4.75 2.42
N LEU A 133 8.60 6.07 2.37
CA LEU A 133 7.41 6.80 1.96
C LEU A 133 7.56 7.35 0.54
N VAL A 134 6.62 7.02 -0.33
CA VAL A 134 6.34 7.78 -1.55
C VAL A 134 5.28 8.82 -1.18
N LEU A 135 5.71 10.05 -0.99
CA LEU A 135 4.84 11.16 -0.64
C LEU A 135 4.21 11.74 -1.90
N THR A 136 2.89 11.70 -1.98
CA THR A 136 2.13 12.32 -3.08
C THR A 136 1.73 13.76 -2.73
N ASP A 137 1.48 14.57 -3.77
CA ASP A 137 0.79 15.85 -3.61
C ASP A 137 -0.72 15.58 -3.61
N PHE A 138 -1.39 15.95 -2.52
CA PHE A 138 -2.83 15.71 -2.36
C PHE A 138 -3.69 16.38 -3.45
N LYS A 139 -3.17 17.42 -4.10
CA LYS A 139 -3.86 18.11 -5.21
C LYS A 139 -3.81 17.36 -6.53
N GLN A 140 -2.82 16.49 -6.70
CA GLN A 140 -2.58 15.76 -7.96
C GLN A 140 -2.86 14.27 -7.83
N GLY A 141 -2.66 13.68 -6.64
CA GLY A 141 -2.65 12.25 -6.46
C GLY A 141 -1.34 11.61 -6.97
N PHE A 142 -1.37 10.32 -7.21
CA PHE A 142 -0.20 9.54 -7.64
C PHE A 142 0.11 9.81 -9.12
N THR A 143 1.30 10.38 -9.36
CA THR A 143 1.77 10.79 -10.69
C THR A 143 2.82 9.82 -11.25
N GLU A 144 3.21 10.02 -12.53
CA GLU A 144 4.32 9.28 -13.14
C GLU A 144 5.65 9.51 -12.41
N GLU A 145 5.85 10.69 -11.85
CA GLU A 145 7.03 10.98 -11.02
C GLU A 145 7.02 10.15 -9.73
N ASP A 146 5.86 10.02 -9.10
CA ASP A 146 5.68 9.14 -7.92
C ASP A 146 5.92 7.68 -8.29
N ALA A 147 5.45 7.26 -9.47
CA ALA A 147 5.73 5.92 -10.00
C ALA A 147 7.23 5.67 -10.12
N GLY A 148 8.00 6.64 -10.61
CA GLY A 148 9.46 6.57 -10.68
C GLY A 148 10.10 6.38 -9.30
N ARG A 149 9.63 7.10 -8.29
CA ARG A 149 10.11 6.97 -6.91
C ARG A 149 9.77 5.61 -6.30
N LEU A 150 8.56 5.12 -6.54
CA LEU A 150 8.15 3.80 -6.09
C LEU A 150 9.02 2.70 -6.73
N ARG A 151 9.26 2.79 -8.03
CA ARG A 151 10.13 1.83 -8.75
C ARG A 151 11.53 1.78 -8.16
N ARG A 152 12.11 2.93 -7.83
CA ARG A 152 13.45 2.98 -7.21
C ARG A 152 13.48 2.27 -5.85
N LEU A 153 12.45 2.45 -5.02
CA LEU A 153 12.36 1.75 -3.73
C LEU A 153 12.23 0.25 -3.92
N LEU A 154 11.37 -0.19 -4.85
CA LEU A 154 11.15 -1.61 -5.13
C LEU A 154 12.39 -2.27 -5.72
N ASP A 155 13.09 -1.59 -6.62
CA ASP A 155 14.38 -2.04 -7.16
C ASP A 155 15.42 -2.21 -6.05
N GLY A 156 15.44 -1.30 -5.09
CA GLY A 156 16.33 -1.39 -3.93
C GLY A 156 16.11 -2.66 -3.11
N PHE A 157 14.88 -3.09 -2.93
CA PHE A 157 14.57 -4.34 -2.23
C PHE A 157 14.99 -5.58 -3.03
N ARG A 158 14.85 -5.55 -4.35
CA ARG A 158 15.32 -6.63 -5.22
C ARG A 158 16.83 -6.81 -5.15
N LEU A 159 17.58 -5.71 -5.12
CA LEU A 159 19.05 -5.75 -4.98
C LEU A 159 19.47 -6.28 -3.62
N GLY A 160 18.79 -5.86 -2.53
CA GLY A 160 19.05 -6.37 -1.18
C GLY A 160 18.81 -7.87 -1.04
N SER A 161 17.78 -8.41 -1.71
CA SER A 161 17.44 -9.84 -1.68
C SER A 161 18.46 -10.71 -2.42
N SER A 162 19.21 -10.17 -3.39
CA SER A 162 20.22 -10.91 -4.16
C SER A 162 21.58 -11.02 -3.47
N GLN A 163 21.76 -10.37 -2.32
CA GLN A 163 23.02 -10.35 -1.54
C GLN A 163 23.02 -11.23 -0.29
N SER A 164 21.92 -11.96 -0.05
CA SER A 164 21.81 -12.88 1.10
C SER A 164 22.11 -14.31 0.72
#